data_ec8c5a7be2b44012abaf7e8c5af254cd
#
_entry.id   ec8c5a7be2b44012abaf7e8c5af254cd
#
_cell.length_a   1.000
_cell.length_b   1.000
_cell.length_c   1.000
_cell.angle_alpha   90.00
_cell.angle_beta   90.00
_cell.angle_gamma   90.00
#
_symmetry.space_group_name_H-M   'P 1'
#
loop_
_entity.id
_entity.type
_entity.pdbx_description
1 polymer ?
#
loop_
_entity_poly.entity_id
_entity_poly.type
_entity_poly.pdbx_seq_one_letter_code
_entity_poly.pdbx_strand_id
1 'polypeptide(L)'
;ELLNTSTVLPGPGNAAFDELVKRFETIKEKNESYRLRVAFDVSYEFVKGLTFKSSLSADYSQQNQQLFMPSEVDEYKETYSSGQISRNLMLLNENLLTYKHTFAEAHTVDVLVGLSFQTDEMYLNSGWGRGAPSNLIHYVSWEGNVYDTKDNRSLKDFTSDKEKSTMVGVFGRVNYNYLQKYLVSITLRRDASSKFGEKVRWGTFPSY
;
A
#
# COMPACT_ATOMS: atom_id res chain seq x y z
N GLU A 1 10.85 -6.19 -40.98
CA GLU A 1 12.14 -6.61 -40.39
C GLU A 1 12.15 -6.26 -38.89
N LEU A 2 11.35 -6.97 -38.12
CA LEU A 2 11.17 -6.65 -36.69
C LEU A 2 12.13 -7.42 -35.77
N LEU A 3 12.92 -8.33 -36.28
CA LEU A 3 13.92 -9.06 -35.50
C LEU A 3 15.17 -9.25 -36.38
N ASN A 4 16.07 -8.28 -36.35
CA ASN A 4 17.43 -8.51 -36.78
C ASN A 4 18.08 -9.45 -35.75
N THR A 5 18.78 -10.49 -36.23
CA THR A 5 19.51 -11.44 -35.36
C THR A 5 20.51 -10.77 -34.42
N SER A 6 20.90 -9.53 -34.70
CA SER A 6 21.75 -8.71 -33.83
C SER A 6 21.03 -8.15 -32.58
N THR A 7 19.70 -8.24 -32.51
CA THR A 7 18.92 -7.80 -31.35
C THR A 7 18.53 -8.96 -30.38
N VAL A 8 18.82 -10.19 -30.77
CA VAL A 8 18.64 -11.37 -29.94
C VAL A 8 19.87 -11.47 -29.04
N LEU A 9 19.64 -11.49 -27.73
CA LEU A 9 20.69 -11.77 -26.75
C LEU A 9 21.38 -13.09 -27.10
N PRO A 10 22.71 -13.15 -27.17
CA PRO A 10 23.43 -14.38 -27.42
C PRO A 10 23.08 -15.41 -26.36
N GLY A 11 22.93 -16.67 -26.74
CA GLY A 11 22.60 -17.76 -25.81
C GLY A 11 23.74 -18.14 -24.87
N PRO A 12 23.47 -18.97 -23.86
CA PRO A 12 24.49 -19.48 -22.93
C PRO A 12 25.65 -20.15 -23.66
N GLY A 13 26.87 -19.94 -23.17
CA GLY A 13 28.12 -20.45 -23.80
C GLY A 13 28.71 -19.54 -24.88
N ASN A 14 28.08 -18.39 -25.15
CA ASN A 14 28.69 -17.33 -25.96
C ASN A 14 29.45 -16.37 -25.03
N ALA A 15 30.71 -16.09 -25.34
CA ALA A 15 31.55 -15.24 -24.47
C ALA A 15 30.95 -13.85 -24.22
N ALA A 16 30.23 -13.27 -25.20
CA ALA A 16 29.56 -11.99 -25.03
C ALA A 16 28.35 -12.08 -24.10
N PHE A 17 27.62 -13.20 -24.13
CA PHE A 17 26.53 -13.46 -23.18
C PHE A 17 27.06 -13.66 -21.76
N ASP A 18 28.10 -14.47 -21.59
CA ASP A 18 28.70 -14.76 -20.28
C ASP A 18 29.32 -13.49 -19.68
N GLU A 19 29.92 -12.62 -20.48
CA GLU A 19 30.40 -11.32 -20.02
C GLU A 19 29.25 -10.40 -19.59
N LEU A 20 28.17 -10.37 -20.36
CA LEU A 20 26.97 -9.60 -20.02
C LEU A 20 26.35 -10.08 -18.70
N VAL A 21 26.18 -11.39 -18.53
CA VAL A 21 25.65 -11.99 -17.30
C VAL A 21 26.54 -11.62 -16.11
N LYS A 22 27.85 -11.75 -16.20
CA LYS A 22 28.80 -11.36 -15.15
C LYS A 22 28.67 -9.89 -14.77
N ARG A 23 28.44 -9.01 -15.72
CA ARG A 23 28.21 -7.59 -15.43
C ARG A 23 26.92 -7.39 -14.64
N PHE A 24 25.82 -8.05 -15.05
CA PHE A 24 24.55 -7.95 -14.30
C PHE A 24 24.62 -8.56 -12.89
N GLU A 25 25.39 -9.63 -12.71
CA GLU A 25 25.63 -10.23 -11.37
C GLU A 25 26.33 -9.29 -10.39
N THR A 26 27.00 -8.25 -10.89
CA THR A 26 27.62 -7.22 -10.03
C THR A 26 26.65 -6.17 -9.49
N ILE A 27 25.46 -6.10 -10.06
CA ILE A 27 24.38 -5.22 -9.56
C ILE A 27 23.94 -5.76 -8.19
N LYS A 28 23.85 -4.86 -7.22
CA LYS A 28 23.40 -5.20 -5.87
C LYS A 28 22.02 -4.57 -5.65
N GLU A 29 21.07 -5.42 -5.40
CA GLU A 29 19.71 -5.02 -5.05
C GLU A 29 19.37 -5.58 -3.67
N LYS A 30 18.81 -4.73 -2.81
CA LYS A 30 18.34 -5.10 -1.49
C LYS A 30 16.95 -4.56 -1.28
N ASN A 31 15.98 -5.46 -1.12
CA ASN A 31 14.58 -5.14 -0.85
C ASN A 31 14.19 -5.75 0.48
N GLU A 32 13.80 -4.91 1.43
CA GLU A 32 13.33 -5.33 2.76
C GLU A 32 11.92 -4.79 2.98
N SER A 33 11.05 -5.64 3.46
CA SER A 33 9.66 -5.27 3.80
C SER A 33 9.34 -5.73 5.22
N TYR A 34 8.87 -4.80 6.02
CA TYR A 34 8.39 -5.05 7.38
C TYR A 34 6.92 -4.68 7.46
N ARG A 35 6.11 -5.56 8.04
CA ARG A 35 4.70 -5.30 8.25
C ARG A 35 4.29 -5.74 9.65
N LEU A 36 3.68 -4.83 10.38
CA LEU A 36 3.08 -5.08 11.68
C LEU A 36 1.59 -4.80 11.60
N ARG A 37 0.80 -5.79 11.97
CA ARG A 37 -0.65 -5.68 12.03
C ARG A 37 -1.12 -6.02 13.43
N VAL A 38 -1.86 -5.10 14.05
CA VAL A 38 -2.41 -5.26 15.39
C VAL A 38 -3.90 -4.99 15.33
N ALA A 39 -4.69 -5.83 15.99
CA ALA A 39 -6.13 -5.62 16.16
C ALA A 39 -6.52 -5.87 17.62
N PHE A 40 -7.37 -4.99 18.10
CA PHE A 40 -7.95 -5.06 19.45
C PHE A 40 -9.46 -4.95 19.34
N ASP A 41 -10.15 -5.95 19.84
CA ASP A 41 -11.61 -6.05 19.83
C ASP A 41 -12.16 -6.07 21.25
N VAL A 42 -13.17 -5.25 21.50
CA VAL A 42 -13.97 -5.28 22.74
C VAL A 42 -15.42 -5.52 22.35
N SER A 43 -16.04 -6.48 22.99
CA SER A 43 -17.47 -6.78 22.80
C SER A 43 -18.16 -6.83 24.16
N TYR A 44 -19.32 -6.18 24.27
CA TYR A 44 -20.11 -6.14 25.47
C TYR A 44 -21.59 -6.30 25.15
N GLU A 45 -22.25 -7.25 25.80
CA GLU A 45 -23.70 -7.44 25.72
C GLU A 45 -24.38 -6.71 26.89
N PHE A 46 -25.07 -5.63 26.57
CA PHE A 46 -25.77 -4.80 27.60
C PHE A 46 -26.98 -5.50 28.19
N VAL A 47 -27.76 -6.11 27.32
CA VAL A 47 -28.92 -6.93 27.63
C VAL A 47 -29.01 -8.05 26.61
N LYS A 48 -29.73 -9.12 26.92
CA LYS A 48 -29.86 -10.26 26.01
C LYS A 48 -30.25 -9.83 24.59
N GLY A 49 -29.39 -10.11 23.66
CA GLY A 49 -29.55 -9.79 22.23
C GLY A 49 -29.06 -8.40 21.80
N LEU A 50 -28.65 -7.50 22.71
CA LEU A 50 -28.09 -6.18 22.39
C LEU A 50 -26.58 -6.16 22.68
N THR A 51 -25.79 -6.25 21.64
CA THR A 51 -24.32 -6.32 21.73
C THR A 51 -23.69 -5.10 21.05
N PHE A 52 -22.76 -4.47 21.75
CA PHE A 52 -21.86 -3.48 21.19
C PHE A 52 -20.48 -4.11 20.98
N LYS A 53 -19.90 -3.90 19.80
CA LYS A 53 -18.53 -4.28 19.48
C LYS A 53 -17.76 -3.07 19.00
N SER A 54 -16.59 -2.83 19.58
CA SER A 54 -15.62 -1.85 19.08
C SER A 54 -14.34 -2.57 18.70
N SER A 55 -13.87 -2.32 17.46
CA SER A 55 -12.65 -2.87 16.92
C SER A 55 -11.69 -1.73 16.56
N LEU A 56 -10.46 -1.83 17.03
CA LEU A 56 -9.38 -0.92 16.68
C LEU A 56 -8.27 -1.73 16.03
N SER A 57 -7.90 -1.40 14.78
CA SER A 57 -6.80 -2.05 14.08
C SER A 57 -5.81 -1.04 13.54
N ALA A 58 -4.54 -1.42 13.59
CA ALA A 58 -3.43 -0.69 13.02
C ALA A 58 -2.65 -1.62 12.09
N ASP A 59 -2.37 -1.17 10.88
CA ASP A 59 -1.54 -1.86 9.90
C ASP A 59 -0.40 -0.91 9.51
N TYR A 60 0.80 -1.22 9.95
CA TYR A 60 2.01 -0.49 9.62
C TYR A 60 2.86 -1.32 8.68
N SER A 61 3.26 -0.75 7.55
CA SER A 61 4.23 -1.35 6.65
C SER A 61 5.35 -0.37 6.30
N GLN A 62 6.55 -0.90 6.20
CA GLN A 62 7.73 -0.18 5.74
C GLN A 62 8.43 -1.03 4.69
N GLN A 63 8.80 -0.39 3.58
CA GLN A 63 9.61 -1.00 2.52
C GLN A 63 10.86 -0.17 2.34
N ASN A 64 12.01 -0.84 2.32
CA ASN A 64 13.31 -0.27 2.03
C ASN A 64 13.84 -0.93 0.77
N GLN A 65 14.11 -0.14 -0.24
CA GLN A 65 14.70 -0.60 -1.49
C GLN A 65 16.04 0.10 -1.70
N GLN A 66 17.04 -0.65 -2.08
CA GLN A 66 18.36 -0.15 -2.41
C GLN A 66 18.83 -0.82 -3.69
N LEU A 67 19.35 -0.04 -4.61
CA LEU A 67 19.96 -0.50 -5.84
C LEU A 67 21.33 0.14 -5.98
N PHE A 68 22.33 -0.68 -6.33
CA PHE A 68 23.65 -0.24 -6.70
C PHE A 68 24.05 -0.88 -8.02
N MET A 69 24.50 -0.07 -8.96
CA MET A 69 25.11 -0.50 -10.21
C MET A 69 26.55 0.02 -10.28
N PRO A 70 27.54 -0.86 -10.42
CA PRO A 70 28.93 -0.44 -10.58
C PRO A 70 29.18 0.20 -11.96
N SER A 71 30.28 0.94 -12.07
CA SER A 71 30.63 1.69 -13.26
C SER A 71 30.80 0.85 -14.53
N GLU A 72 31.10 -0.44 -14.40
CA GLU A 72 31.26 -1.37 -15.53
C GLU A 72 29.95 -1.68 -16.26
N VAL A 73 28.80 -1.53 -15.57
CA VAL A 73 27.48 -1.82 -16.11
C VAL A 73 26.86 -0.59 -16.77
N ASP A 74 27.19 0.59 -16.27
CA ASP A 74 26.61 1.86 -16.73
C ASP A 74 27.23 2.33 -18.04
N GLU A 75 26.43 2.94 -18.92
CA GLU A 75 26.88 3.45 -20.23
C GLU A 75 27.86 4.63 -20.10
N TYR A 76 27.72 5.44 -19.04
CA TYR A 76 28.59 6.58 -18.73
C TYR A 76 29.85 6.19 -17.94
N LYS A 77 30.04 4.90 -17.65
CA LYS A 77 31.14 4.39 -16.82
C LYS A 77 31.13 4.99 -15.41
N GLU A 78 29.97 5.26 -14.87
CA GLU A 78 29.76 5.81 -13.56
C GLU A 78 29.00 4.83 -12.66
N THR A 79 29.28 4.89 -11.37
CA THR A 79 28.44 4.19 -10.39
C THR A 79 27.04 4.81 -10.35
N TYR A 80 26.04 3.99 -10.12
CA TYR A 80 24.68 4.45 -9.83
C TYR A 80 24.19 3.83 -8.54
N SER A 81 23.66 4.66 -7.67
CA SER A 81 23.02 4.21 -6.42
C SER A 81 21.66 4.84 -6.29
N SER A 82 20.68 4.08 -5.84
CA SER A 82 19.38 4.61 -5.45
C SER A 82 18.89 3.97 -4.17
N GLY A 83 18.11 4.74 -3.42
CA GLY A 83 17.45 4.30 -2.20
C GLY A 83 16.04 4.83 -2.12
N GLN A 84 15.12 3.99 -1.67
CA GLN A 84 13.73 4.36 -1.43
C GLN A 84 13.26 3.79 -0.10
N ILE A 85 12.61 4.63 0.69
CA ILE A 85 11.91 4.24 1.92
C ILE A 85 10.46 4.65 1.76
N SER A 86 9.59 3.67 1.81
CA SER A 86 8.13 3.86 1.82
C SER A 86 7.58 3.37 3.15
N ARG A 87 6.70 4.17 3.77
CA ARG A 87 5.97 3.80 4.99
C ARG A 87 4.49 4.01 4.76
N ASN A 88 3.69 3.07 5.22
CA ASN A 88 2.25 3.21 5.24
C ASN A 88 1.72 2.86 6.63
N LEU A 89 0.86 3.73 7.17
CA LEU A 89 0.15 3.50 8.42
C LEU A 89 -1.35 3.64 8.17
N MET A 90 -2.06 2.54 8.28
CA MET A 90 -3.53 2.51 8.27
C MET A 90 -4.05 2.28 9.69
N LEU A 91 -4.94 3.14 10.12
CA LEU A 91 -5.70 2.99 11.36
C LEU A 91 -7.18 2.84 11.01
N LEU A 92 -7.82 1.83 11.55
CA LEU A 92 -9.25 1.57 11.38
C LEU A 92 -9.91 1.38 12.75
N ASN A 93 -10.96 2.16 12.99
CA ASN A 93 -11.85 1.96 14.13
C ASN A 93 -13.25 1.66 13.62
N GLU A 94 -13.82 0.54 14.05
CA GLU A 94 -15.17 0.12 13.72
C GLU A 94 -15.98 -0.07 15.00
N ASN A 95 -17.18 0.50 15.03
CA ASN A 95 -18.09 0.39 16.14
C ASN A 95 -19.42 -0.16 15.62
N LEU A 96 -19.85 -1.27 16.18
CA LEU A 96 -21.03 -2.01 15.77
C LEU A 96 -21.99 -2.13 16.94
N LEU A 97 -23.25 -1.83 16.72
CA LEU A 97 -24.34 -2.14 17.64
C LEU A 97 -25.28 -3.14 16.95
N THR A 98 -25.41 -4.30 17.54
CA THR A 98 -26.25 -5.38 17.03
C THR A 98 -27.37 -5.68 18.02
N TYR A 99 -28.60 -5.76 17.51
CA TYR A 99 -29.74 -6.20 18.28
C TYR A 99 -30.41 -7.37 17.59
N LYS A 100 -30.54 -8.50 18.30
CA LYS A 100 -31.21 -9.71 17.81
C LYS A 100 -32.29 -10.15 18.80
N HIS A 101 -33.49 -10.29 18.29
CA HIS A 101 -34.62 -10.74 19.09
C HIS A 101 -35.57 -11.64 18.31
N THR A 102 -36.07 -12.67 18.96
CA THR A 102 -37.10 -13.55 18.42
C THR A 102 -38.36 -13.39 19.23
N PHE A 103 -39.47 -13.06 18.58
CA PHE A 103 -40.77 -12.89 19.23
C PHE A 103 -41.80 -13.83 18.61
N ALA A 104 -42.80 -14.22 19.42
CA ALA A 104 -43.82 -15.18 19.03
C ALA A 104 -43.28 -16.48 18.42
N GLU A 105 -42.06 -16.91 18.80
CA GLU A 105 -41.35 -18.12 18.32
C GLU A 105 -41.21 -18.24 16.78
N ALA A 106 -41.74 -17.28 16.03
CA ALA A 106 -41.82 -17.31 14.58
C ALA A 106 -41.07 -16.18 13.89
N HIS A 107 -40.88 -15.05 14.59
CA HIS A 107 -40.35 -13.83 14.03
C HIS A 107 -38.97 -13.52 14.58
N THR A 108 -37.93 -13.58 13.81
CA THR A 108 -36.59 -13.16 14.22
C THR A 108 -36.20 -11.89 13.50
N VAL A 109 -35.83 -10.87 14.26
CA VAL A 109 -35.29 -9.60 13.76
C VAL A 109 -33.83 -9.50 14.21
N ASP A 110 -32.95 -9.14 13.29
CA ASP A 110 -31.54 -8.86 13.54
C ASP A 110 -31.24 -7.50 12.91
N VAL A 111 -30.88 -6.53 13.76
CA VAL A 111 -30.56 -5.15 13.37
C VAL A 111 -29.11 -4.89 13.69
N LEU A 112 -28.36 -4.35 12.73
CA LEU A 112 -27.00 -3.94 12.91
C LEU A 112 -26.87 -2.48 12.47
N VAL A 113 -26.24 -1.66 13.31
CA VAL A 113 -25.81 -0.30 12.98
C VAL A 113 -24.31 -0.22 13.19
N GLY A 114 -23.60 0.36 12.25
CA GLY A 114 -22.14 0.44 12.27
C GLY A 114 -21.63 1.82 11.88
N LEU A 115 -20.52 2.18 12.52
CA LEU A 115 -19.69 3.34 12.22
C LEU A 115 -18.28 2.86 11.97
N SER A 116 -17.64 3.33 10.89
CA SER A 116 -16.24 3.06 10.57
C SER A 116 -15.47 4.35 10.34
N PHE A 117 -14.28 4.43 10.92
CA PHE A 117 -13.33 5.53 10.73
C PHE A 117 -12.01 4.93 10.31
N GLN A 118 -11.53 5.31 9.13
CA GLN A 118 -10.24 4.86 8.61
C GLN A 118 -9.39 6.07 8.28
N THR A 119 -8.11 6.02 8.69
CA THR A 119 -7.07 6.93 8.21
C THR A 119 -5.97 6.10 7.58
N ASP A 120 -5.46 6.60 6.46
CA ASP A 120 -4.38 6.00 5.71
C ASP A 120 -3.34 7.09 5.46
N GLU A 121 -2.11 6.89 5.90
CA GLU A 121 -1.01 7.84 5.75
C GLU A 121 0.17 7.13 5.11
N MET A 122 0.51 7.56 3.90
CA MET A 122 1.66 7.08 3.15
C MET A 122 2.74 8.15 3.14
N TYR A 123 3.97 7.72 3.32
CA TYR A 123 5.16 8.55 3.26
C TYR A 123 6.22 7.89 2.39
N LEU A 124 6.74 8.62 1.42
CA LEU A 124 7.75 8.16 0.48
C LEU A 124 8.95 9.10 0.50
N ASN A 125 10.13 8.54 0.63
CA ASN A 125 11.41 9.21 0.34
C ASN A 125 12.18 8.36 -0.65
N SER A 126 12.68 8.98 -1.69
CA SER A 126 13.49 8.34 -2.72
C SER A 126 14.63 9.26 -3.11
N GLY A 127 15.80 8.70 -3.32
CA GLY A 127 16.94 9.44 -3.82
C GLY A 127 17.81 8.55 -4.69
N TRP A 128 18.50 9.16 -5.63
CA TRP A 128 19.49 8.49 -6.45
C TRP A 128 20.71 9.39 -6.70
N GLY A 129 21.83 8.78 -7.00
CA GLY A 129 23.07 9.49 -7.32
C GLY A 129 23.98 8.67 -8.22
N ARG A 130 24.81 9.38 -8.98
CA ARG A 130 25.82 8.85 -9.90
C ARG A 130 27.21 9.34 -9.54
N GLY A 131 28.22 8.64 -10.05
CA GLY A 131 29.61 9.10 -10.03
C GLY A 131 30.25 9.06 -8.64
N ALA A 132 29.91 8.09 -7.79
CA ALA A 132 30.68 7.85 -6.59
C ALA A 132 32.14 7.50 -6.93
N PRO A 133 33.12 7.96 -6.14
CA PRO A 133 34.56 7.80 -6.44
C PRO A 133 35.05 6.34 -6.41
N SER A 134 34.24 5.41 -5.95
CA SER A 134 34.59 4.00 -5.85
C SER A 134 33.34 3.10 -5.91
N ASN A 135 33.47 1.93 -6.55
CA ASN A 135 32.45 0.86 -6.51
C ASN A 135 32.22 0.26 -5.12
N LEU A 136 32.95 0.68 -4.10
CA LEU A 136 32.71 0.29 -2.69
C LEU A 136 31.63 1.15 -2.03
N ILE A 137 31.29 2.28 -2.62
CA ILE A 137 30.26 3.20 -2.09
C ILE A 137 28.94 2.85 -2.73
N HIS A 138 28.13 2.05 -2.03
CA HIS A 138 26.84 1.53 -2.51
C HIS A 138 25.63 2.42 -2.18
N TYR A 139 25.86 3.57 -1.58
CA TYR A 139 24.81 4.48 -1.13
C TYR A 139 24.87 5.79 -1.90
N VAL A 140 23.75 6.49 -1.95
CA VAL A 140 23.70 7.85 -2.51
C VAL A 140 24.58 8.76 -1.66
N SER A 141 25.67 9.25 -2.23
CA SER A 141 26.55 10.20 -1.58
C SER A 141 25.96 11.60 -1.66
N TRP A 142 25.92 12.31 -0.52
CA TRP A 142 25.55 13.71 -0.49
C TRP A 142 26.66 14.64 -1.03
N GLU A 143 27.90 14.20 -0.97
CA GLU A 143 29.05 14.95 -1.44
C GLU A 143 29.18 14.91 -2.97
N GLY A 144 29.89 15.88 -3.53
CA GLY A 144 30.16 16.01 -4.97
C GLY A 144 29.11 16.80 -5.73
N ASN A 145 29.30 16.90 -7.05
CA ASN A 145 28.46 17.70 -7.92
C ASN A 145 27.04 17.13 -8.04
N VAL A 146 26.06 18.02 -8.09
CA VAL A 146 24.65 17.68 -8.33
C VAL A 146 24.33 17.63 -9.81
N TYR A 147 25.11 18.30 -10.63
CA TYR A 147 24.87 18.47 -12.06
C TYR A 147 26.16 18.40 -12.85
N ASP A 148 26.13 17.67 -13.97
CA ASP A 148 27.21 17.61 -14.95
C ASP A 148 26.94 18.63 -16.06
N THR A 149 27.75 19.68 -16.10
CA THR A 149 27.62 20.73 -17.11
C THR A 149 28.13 20.36 -18.48
N LYS A 150 28.97 19.32 -18.60
CA LYS A 150 29.48 18.83 -19.89
C LYS A 150 28.43 18.07 -20.64
N ASP A 151 27.77 17.14 -19.96
CA ASP A 151 26.75 16.26 -20.53
C ASP A 151 25.33 16.77 -20.31
N ASN A 152 25.17 17.95 -19.68
CA ASN A 152 23.90 18.61 -19.41
C ASN A 152 22.90 17.69 -18.71
N ARG A 153 23.33 17.01 -17.62
CA ARG A 153 22.53 16.02 -16.90
C ARG A 153 22.63 16.16 -15.40
N SER A 154 21.58 15.75 -14.69
CA SER A 154 21.58 15.65 -13.23
C SER A 154 22.39 14.43 -12.77
N LEU A 155 23.18 14.60 -11.73
CA LEU A 155 23.97 13.54 -11.09
C LEU A 155 23.30 13.01 -9.81
N LYS A 156 22.37 13.76 -9.22
CA LYS A 156 21.65 13.40 -8.00
C LYS A 156 20.26 14.00 -8.04
N ASP A 157 19.33 13.30 -7.41
CA ASP A 157 18.00 13.84 -7.17
C ASP A 157 17.41 13.19 -5.91
N PHE A 158 16.46 13.90 -5.31
CA PHE A 158 15.73 13.47 -4.14
C PHE A 158 14.28 13.86 -4.25
N THR A 159 13.39 12.92 -3.96
CA THR A 159 11.95 13.12 -3.97
C THR A 159 11.37 12.69 -2.63
N SER A 160 10.46 13.52 -2.11
CA SER A 160 9.70 13.22 -0.90
C SER A 160 8.23 13.47 -1.16
N ASP A 161 7.39 12.56 -0.75
CA ASP A 161 5.93 12.68 -0.86
C ASP A 161 5.25 12.18 0.41
N LYS A 162 4.11 12.81 0.71
CA LYS A 162 3.26 12.44 1.83
C LYS A 162 1.79 12.55 1.43
N GLU A 163 1.10 11.42 1.45
CA GLU A 163 -0.34 11.36 1.23
C GLU A 163 -1.06 10.96 2.51
N LYS A 164 -2.17 11.64 2.80
CA LYS A 164 -3.07 11.26 3.88
C LYS A 164 -4.50 11.24 3.38
N SER A 165 -5.19 10.13 3.64
CA SER A 165 -6.61 10.01 3.36
C SER A 165 -7.39 9.57 4.59
N THR A 166 -8.65 9.99 4.64
CA THR A 166 -9.58 9.63 5.71
C THR A 166 -10.87 9.15 5.08
N MET A 167 -11.42 8.05 5.60
CA MET A 167 -12.73 7.54 5.22
C MET A 167 -13.60 7.43 6.46
N VAL A 168 -14.87 7.76 6.30
CA VAL A 168 -15.92 7.62 7.32
C VAL A 168 -17.07 6.87 6.69
N GLY A 169 -17.53 5.81 7.33
CA GLY A 169 -18.66 5.02 6.88
C GLY A 169 -19.72 4.89 7.98
N VAL A 170 -20.98 5.02 7.59
CA VAL A 170 -22.16 4.73 8.43
C VAL A 170 -22.98 3.70 7.69
N PHE A 171 -23.36 2.63 8.36
CA PHE A 171 -24.17 1.59 7.74
C PHE A 171 -25.17 0.98 8.71
N GLY A 172 -26.25 0.51 8.13
CA GLY A 172 -27.29 -0.21 8.85
C GLY A 172 -27.78 -1.39 8.03
N ARG A 173 -28.11 -2.47 8.73
CA ARG A 173 -28.72 -3.68 8.16
C ARG A 173 -29.88 -4.13 9.02
N VAL A 174 -30.94 -4.52 8.39
CA VAL A 174 -32.08 -5.19 9.03
C VAL A 174 -32.31 -6.51 8.30
N ASN A 175 -32.21 -7.60 9.06
CA ASN A 175 -32.60 -8.93 8.62
C ASN A 175 -33.87 -9.34 9.34
N TYR A 176 -34.85 -9.77 8.58
CA TYR A 176 -36.08 -10.31 9.10
C TYR A 176 -36.27 -11.74 8.61
N ASN A 177 -36.60 -12.64 9.53
CA ASN A 177 -36.81 -14.05 9.24
C ASN A 177 -38.14 -14.47 9.88
N TYR A 178 -39.06 -15.00 9.05
CA TYR A 178 -40.32 -15.55 9.47
C TYR A 178 -40.34 -17.07 9.28
N LEU A 179 -40.52 -17.80 10.41
CA LEU A 179 -40.57 -19.26 10.46
C LEU A 179 -39.40 -19.98 9.76
N GLN A 180 -38.25 -19.32 9.59
CA GLN A 180 -37.11 -19.83 8.83
C GLN A 180 -37.44 -20.16 7.34
N LYS A 181 -38.55 -19.62 6.84
CA LYS A 181 -39.02 -19.84 5.45
C LYS A 181 -38.88 -18.56 4.62
N TYR A 182 -39.14 -17.42 5.22
CA TYR A 182 -39.12 -16.13 4.51
C TYR A 182 -38.05 -15.27 5.14
N LEU A 183 -37.06 -14.91 4.36
CA LEU A 183 -35.94 -14.07 4.79
C LEU A 183 -35.94 -12.79 3.93
N VAL A 184 -35.84 -11.66 4.60
CA VAL A 184 -35.66 -10.34 3.96
C VAL A 184 -34.46 -9.67 4.59
N SER A 185 -33.57 -9.13 3.76
CA SER A 185 -32.40 -8.37 4.21
C SER A 185 -32.39 -7.03 3.51
N ILE A 186 -32.23 -5.96 4.25
CA ILE A 186 -32.08 -4.59 3.73
C ILE A 186 -30.83 -4.01 4.35
N THR A 187 -29.95 -3.48 3.52
CA THR A 187 -28.72 -2.81 3.98
C THR A 187 -28.65 -1.43 3.33
N LEU A 188 -28.28 -0.44 4.13
CA LEU A 188 -27.93 0.89 3.66
C LEU A 188 -26.55 1.26 4.17
N ARG A 189 -25.66 1.67 3.27
CA ARG A 189 -24.33 2.16 3.61
C ARG A 189 -24.11 3.54 3.00
N ARG A 190 -23.51 4.43 3.77
CA ARG A 190 -23.11 5.74 3.34
C ARG A 190 -21.66 6.00 3.73
N ASP A 191 -20.82 6.24 2.73
CA ASP A 191 -19.38 6.43 2.91
C ASP A 191 -18.95 7.81 2.41
N ALA A 192 -17.98 8.40 3.12
CA ALA A 192 -17.30 9.60 2.71
C ALA A 192 -15.78 9.38 2.66
N SER A 193 -15.13 9.96 1.68
CA SER A 193 -13.67 9.93 1.57
C SER A 193 -13.10 11.34 1.35
N SER A 194 -12.00 11.65 2.03
CA SER A 194 -11.27 12.90 1.84
C SER A 194 -10.61 13.04 0.46
N LYS A 195 -10.49 11.95 -0.29
CA LYS A 195 -9.97 11.95 -1.68
C LYS A 195 -10.92 12.62 -2.67
N PHE A 196 -12.19 12.77 -2.30
CA PHE A 196 -13.20 13.43 -3.14
C PHE A 196 -13.44 14.87 -2.69
N GLY A 197 -13.78 15.74 -3.64
CA GLY A 197 -14.16 17.13 -3.37
C GLY A 197 -15.42 17.22 -2.48
N GLU A 198 -15.58 18.32 -1.76
CA GLU A 198 -16.64 18.50 -0.74
C GLU A 198 -18.04 18.18 -1.22
N LYS A 199 -18.38 18.52 -2.46
CA LYS A 199 -19.73 18.33 -3.03
C LYS A 199 -20.05 16.88 -3.39
N VAL A 200 -19.04 16.03 -3.60
CA VAL A 200 -19.18 14.63 -4.06
C VAL A 200 -18.56 13.62 -3.10
N ARG A 201 -18.24 14.06 -1.89
CA ARG A 201 -17.53 13.27 -0.88
C ARG A 201 -18.34 12.07 -0.38
N TRP A 202 -19.67 12.17 -0.37
CA TRP A 202 -20.56 11.15 0.15
C TRP A 202 -21.18 10.29 -0.93
N GLY A 203 -21.01 8.98 -0.83
CA GLY A 203 -21.71 7.97 -1.61
C GLY A 203 -22.72 7.21 -0.77
N THR A 204 -23.85 6.84 -1.33
CA THR A 204 -24.90 6.05 -0.65
C THR A 204 -25.17 4.78 -1.45
N PHE A 205 -25.16 3.64 -0.76
CA PHE A 205 -25.20 2.30 -1.36
C PHE A 205 -26.32 1.47 -0.69
N PRO A 206 -27.54 1.44 -1.26
CA PRO A 206 -28.58 0.54 -0.81
C PRO A 206 -28.37 -0.87 -1.37
N SER A 207 -28.79 -1.90 -0.61
CA SER A 207 -28.82 -3.30 -1.01
C SER A 207 -30.02 -4.00 -0.39
N TYR A 208 -30.65 -4.88 -1.14
CA TYR A 208 -31.79 -5.70 -0.72
C TYR A 208 -31.72 -7.09 -1.33
#